data_767a2b28aa4030c5e58c63030ba1619d
#
_entry.id   767a2b28aa4030c5e58c63030ba1619d
#
_cell.length_a   1.000
_cell.length_b   1.000
_cell.length_c   1.000
_cell.angle_alpha   90.00
_cell.angle_beta   90.00
_cell.angle_gamma   90.00
#
_symmetry.space_group_name_H-M   'P 1'
#
loop_
_entity.id
_entity.type
_entity.pdbx_description
1 polymer ?
#
loop_
_entity_poly.entity_id
_entity_poly.type
_entity_poly.pdbx_seq_one_letter_code
_entity_poly.pdbx_strand_id
1 'polypeptide(L)'
;IEGTFSRAYSYYLNANYAPSEDQRFEFIMLGSPQRHGVNYFYQTKETYDKNGRYYNALHNEVSASNWSKIGTKVQLPDWMPGSGWNNTEGERIADKSITQRTNMFHKPIMQLNHSLKLADNMTLLTAAYYSGGEGGGTRYRGSRKYTADGRADWDAVIQANTTAGMSSAGQALGL
;
A
#
# COMPACT_ATOMS: atom_id res chain seq x y z
N ILE A 1 14.47 -2.20 -4.28
CA ILE A 1 14.76 -2.54 -2.87
C ILE A 1 14.09 -3.86 -2.57
N GLU A 2 14.83 -4.80 -2.03
CA GLU A 2 14.34 -6.13 -1.68
C GLU A 2 13.22 -6.03 -0.63
N GLY A 3 12.18 -6.85 -0.77
CA GLY A 3 11.01 -6.81 0.11
C GLY A 3 10.08 -5.63 -0.12
N THR A 4 10.16 -4.94 -1.26
CA THR A 4 9.28 -3.83 -1.60
C THR A 4 8.54 -4.07 -2.91
N PHE A 5 7.36 -3.51 -3.03
CA PHE A 5 6.58 -3.47 -4.27
C PHE A 5 5.69 -2.24 -4.29
N SER A 6 5.22 -1.85 -5.46
CA SER A 6 4.20 -0.83 -5.64
C SER A 6 3.24 -1.24 -6.73
N ARG A 7 1.94 -1.05 -6.46
CA ARG A 7 0.85 -1.24 -7.41
C ARG A 7 -0.11 -0.10 -7.27
N ALA A 8 -0.38 0.56 -8.38
CA ALA A 8 -1.31 1.68 -8.41
C ALA A 8 -2.04 1.72 -9.75
N TYR A 9 -3.26 2.19 -9.73
CA TYR A 9 -4.02 2.61 -10.90
C TYR A 9 -4.40 4.06 -10.71
N SER A 10 -4.59 4.76 -11.79
CA SER A 10 -5.17 6.09 -11.75
C SER A 10 -6.34 6.13 -12.73
N TYR A 11 -7.40 6.80 -12.33
CA TYR A 11 -8.53 7.07 -13.19
C TYR A 11 -8.86 8.56 -13.16
N TYR A 12 -9.32 9.02 -14.29
CA TYR A 12 -9.76 10.39 -14.47
C TYR A 12 -10.94 10.40 -15.44
N LEU A 13 -11.98 11.12 -15.06
CA LEU A 13 -13.14 11.40 -15.90
C LEU A 13 -13.40 12.89 -15.84
N ASN A 14 -13.60 13.50 -17.01
CA ASN A 14 -14.12 14.85 -17.15
C ASN A 14 -15.30 14.82 -18.13
N ALA A 15 -16.41 15.38 -17.72
CA ALA A 15 -17.58 15.52 -18.54
C ALA A 15 -18.07 16.97 -18.49
N ASN A 16 -18.35 17.54 -19.65
CA ASN A 16 -18.87 18.89 -19.80
C ASN A 16 -20.25 18.87 -20.43
N TYR A 17 -21.15 19.67 -19.90
CA TYR A 17 -22.48 19.87 -20.43
C TYR A 17 -22.85 21.35 -20.44
N ALA A 18 -23.19 21.86 -21.61
CA ALA A 18 -23.62 23.24 -21.82
C ALA A 18 -25.06 23.24 -22.35
N PRO A 19 -26.06 23.40 -21.47
CA PRO A 19 -27.48 23.47 -21.91
C PRO A 19 -27.78 24.73 -22.71
N SER A 20 -26.98 25.78 -22.58
CA SER A 20 -27.06 27.04 -23.33
C SER A 20 -25.70 27.69 -23.45
N GLU A 21 -25.60 28.80 -24.20
CA GLU A 21 -24.39 29.61 -24.29
C GLU A 21 -24.02 30.28 -22.97
N ASP A 22 -25.02 30.50 -22.12
CA ASP A 22 -24.84 31.18 -20.83
C ASP A 22 -24.61 30.22 -19.66
N GLN A 23 -24.75 28.92 -19.87
CA GLN A 23 -24.67 27.95 -18.78
C GLN A 23 -23.80 26.75 -19.13
N ARG A 24 -22.92 26.39 -18.22
CA ARG A 24 -22.03 25.25 -18.35
C ARG A 24 -21.86 24.51 -17.03
N PHE A 25 -21.88 23.21 -17.12
CA PHE A 25 -21.51 22.29 -16.05
C PHE A 25 -20.26 21.49 -16.45
N GLU A 26 -19.37 21.31 -15.50
CA GLU A 26 -18.21 20.44 -15.65
C GLU A 26 -18.17 19.48 -14.46
N PHE A 27 -18.20 18.20 -14.75
CA PHE A 27 -18.00 17.15 -13.75
C PHE A 27 -16.61 16.57 -13.90
N ILE A 28 -15.88 16.49 -12.78
CA ILE A 28 -14.54 15.91 -12.72
C ILE A 28 -14.57 14.80 -11.66
N MET A 29 -14.03 13.65 -12.02
CA MET A 29 -13.77 12.57 -11.07
C MET A 29 -12.36 12.05 -11.28
N LEU A 30 -11.62 11.91 -10.18
CA LEU A 30 -10.28 11.34 -10.21
C LEU A 30 -10.00 10.53 -8.94
N GLY A 31 -9.09 9.58 -9.08
CA GLY A 31 -8.59 8.80 -7.96
C GLY A 31 -7.41 7.94 -8.36
N SER A 32 -6.68 7.51 -7.36
CA SER A 32 -5.50 6.66 -7.56
C SER A 32 -5.41 5.64 -6.41
N PRO A 33 -6.19 4.55 -6.48
CA PRO A 33 -6.01 3.46 -5.53
C PRO A 33 -4.62 2.86 -5.66
N GLN A 34 -3.96 2.69 -4.51
CA GLN A 34 -2.62 2.11 -4.49
C GLN A 34 -2.40 1.20 -3.30
N ARG A 35 -1.50 0.26 -3.51
CA ARG A 35 -0.94 -0.62 -2.49
C ARG A 35 0.56 -0.73 -2.70
N HIS A 36 1.32 -0.57 -1.64
CA HIS A 36 2.76 -0.72 -1.69
C HIS A 36 3.31 -1.41 -0.46
N GLY A 37 4.37 -2.13 -0.66
CA GLY A 37 5.14 -2.79 0.39
C GLY A 37 6.43 -2.05 0.67
N VAL A 38 6.79 -1.97 1.94
CA VAL A 38 8.02 -1.31 2.40
C VAL A 38 8.80 -2.20 3.36
N ASN A 39 10.09 -2.02 3.37
CA ASN A 39 11.00 -2.70 4.27
C ASN A 39 11.69 -1.67 5.18
N TYR A 40 11.56 -1.87 6.50
CA TYR A 40 12.16 -1.04 7.53
C TYR A 40 13.23 -1.77 8.33
N PHE A 41 13.77 -2.85 7.83
CA PHE A 41 14.97 -3.45 8.39
C PHE A 41 16.18 -2.59 7.99
N TYR A 42 16.78 -1.93 8.94
CA TYR A 42 17.92 -1.06 8.70
C TYR A 42 19.21 -1.85 8.81
N GLN A 43 20.17 -1.51 7.96
CA GLN A 43 21.53 -1.97 8.12
C GLN A 43 22.26 -1.15 9.19
N THR A 44 23.16 -1.80 9.93
CA THR A 44 24.16 -1.09 10.71
C THR A 44 25.16 -0.41 9.77
N LYS A 45 25.86 0.61 10.26
CA LYS A 45 26.91 1.26 9.47
C LYS A 45 27.97 0.25 9.00
N GLU A 46 28.37 -0.66 9.88
CA GLU A 46 29.32 -1.71 9.56
C GLU A 46 28.82 -2.64 8.43
N THR A 47 27.58 -3.07 8.51
CA THR A 47 26.96 -3.90 7.47
C THR A 47 26.82 -3.14 6.15
N TYR A 48 26.51 -1.85 6.22
CA TYR A 48 26.42 -1.00 5.04
C TYR A 48 27.80 -0.83 4.36
N ASP A 49 28.84 -0.55 5.13
CA ASP A 49 30.19 -0.40 4.62
C ASP A 49 30.70 -1.70 3.95
N LYS A 50 30.30 -2.86 4.49
CA LYS A 50 30.66 -4.18 3.99
C LYS A 50 29.87 -4.61 2.75
N ASN A 51 28.59 -4.37 2.73
CA ASN A 51 27.64 -4.88 1.72
C ASN A 51 27.20 -3.84 0.70
N GLY A 52 27.67 -2.58 0.81
CA GLY A 52 27.42 -1.51 -0.14
C GLY A 52 26.09 -0.78 0.09
N ARG A 53 25.53 -0.26 -0.96
CA ARG A 53 24.63 0.89 -1.03
C ARG A 53 23.18 0.71 -0.55
N TYR A 54 22.81 -0.38 0.08
CA TYR A 54 21.42 -0.59 0.48
C TYR A 54 21.18 0.04 1.85
N TYR A 55 20.31 1.03 1.89
CA TYR A 55 19.87 1.65 3.14
C TYR A 55 19.09 0.68 4.04
N ASN A 56 18.27 -0.17 3.45
CA ASN A 56 17.55 -1.21 4.17
C ASN A 56 18.32 -2.54 4.11
N ALA A 57 18.23 -3.31 5.18
CA ALA A 57 18.84 -4.63 5.22
C ALA A 57 18.29 -5.53 4.12
N LEU A 58 19.16 -6.25 3.45
CA LEU A 58 18.78 -7.35 2.57
C LEU A 58 18.12 -8.45 3.38
N HIS A 59 17.31 -9.27 2.73
CA HIS A 59 16.67 -10.42 3.37
C HIS A 59 17.54 -11.66 3.24
N ASN A 60 17.43 -12.58 4.21
CA ASN A 60 17.82 -13.95 3.97
C ASN A 60 16.81 -14.65 3.06
N GLU A 61 17.21 -15.72 2.43
CA GLU A 61 16.27 -16.61 1.77
C GLU A 61 15.45 -17.34 2.83
N VAL A 62 14.12 -17.27 2.71
CA VAL A 62 13.21 -17.96 3.63
C VAL A 62 13.24 -19.46 3.32
N SER A 63 13.43 -20.30 4.34
CA SER A 63 13.42 -21.75 4.17
C SER A 63 12.08 -22.24 3.64
N ALA A 64 12.10 -23.33 2.86
CA ALA A 64 10.88 -23.87 2.27
C ALA A 64 9.82 -24.26 3.32
N SER A 65 10.27 -24.74 4.49
CA SER A 65 9.39 -25.11 5.59
C SER A 65 8.70 -23.90 6.22
N ASN A 66 9.38 -22.77 6.31
CA ASN A 66 8.81 -21.52 6.81
C ASN A 66 8.00 -20.81 5.74
N TRP A 67 8.43 -20.88 4.49
CA TRP A 67 7.69 -20.30 3.37
C TRP A 67 6.26 -20.83 3.28
N SER A 68 6.05 -22.11 3.54
CA SER A 68 4.72 -22.73 3.56
C SER A 68 3.84 -22.24 4.72
N LYS A 69 4.43 -21.72 5.79
CA LYS A 69 3.72 -21.18 6.94
C LYS A 69 3.30 -19.72 6.78
N ILE A 70 3.88 -19.02 5.82
CA ILE A 70 3.50 -17.65 5.49
C ILE A 70 2.21 -17.71 4.70
N GLY A 71 1.11 -17.51 5.35
CA GLY A 71 -0.14 -17.69 4.64
C GLY A 71 -1.34 -17.21 5.35
N THR A 72 -1.46 -15.94 5.56
CA THR A 72 -2.74 -15.39 5.91
C THR A 72 -3.47 -14.80 4.74
N LYS A 73 -4.70 -15.22 4.63
CA LYS A 73 -5.64 -14.58 3.74
C LYS A 73 -6.13 -13.32 4.42
N VAL A 74 -5.64 -12.17 4.04
CA VAL A 74 -6.28 -10.90 4.36
C VAL A 74 -7.15 -10.55 3.16
N GLN A 75 -8.43 -10.41 3.41
CA GLN A 75 -9.35 -9.93 2.39
C GLN A 75 -9.07 -8.44 2.17
N LEU A 76 -8.64 -8.11 0.96
CA LEU A 76 -8.49 -6.72 0.54
C LEU A 76 -9.85 -6.19 0.08
N PRO A 77 -10.14 -4.91 0.26
CA PRO A 77 -11.30 -4.26 -0.36
C PRO A 77 -11.31 -4.46 -1.88
N ASP A 78 -12.47 -4.67 -2.46
CA ASP A 78 -12.62 -5.01 -3.90
C ASP A 78 -12.06 -3.92 -4.84
N TRP A 79 -12.08 -2.66 -4.41
CA TRP A 79 -11.52 -1.53 -5.16
C TRP A 79 -9.98 -1.50 -5.16
N MET A 80 -9.34 -2.32 -4.34
CA MET A 80 -7.90 -2.23 -4.15
C MET A 80 -7.14 -3.04 -5.19
N PRO A 81 -6.07 -2.49 -5.77
CA PRO A 81 -5.19 -3.26 -6.64
C PRO A 81 -4.70 -4.54 -5.97
N GLY A 82 -4.99 -5.67 -6.57
CA GLY A 82 -4.64 -6.98 -6.05
C GLY A 82 -5.64 -7.56 -5.04
N SER A 83 -6.88 -7.06 -4.99
CA SER A 83 -7.94 -7.55 -4.09
C SER A 83 -8.23 -9.05 -4.22
N GLY A 84 -8.07 -9.64 -5.40
CA GLY A 84 -8.23 -11.07 -5.63
C GLY A 84 -7.06 -11.93 -5.13
N TRP A 85 -6.04 -11.34 -4.55
CA TRP A 85 -4.87 -12.06 -4.06
C TRP A 85 -5.04 -12.40 -2.59
N ASN A 86 -4.67 -13.62 -2.23
CA ASN A 86 -4.38 -13.87 -0.84
C ASN A 86 -3.09 -13.11 -0.47
N ASN A 87 -2.97 -12.67 0.75
CA ASN A 87 -1.80 -11.90 1.20
C ASN A 87 -0.48 -12.64 1.03
N THR A 88 -0.53 -13.94 1.09
CA THR A 88 0.62 -14.79 0.90
C THR A 88 1.24 -14.59 -0.47
N GLU A 89 0.41 -14.49 -1.50
CA GLU A 89 0.89 -14.27 -2.87
C GLU A 89 1.17 -12.80 -3.16
N GLY A 90 0.33 -11.91 -2.66
CA GLY A 90 0.47 -10.47 -2.88
C GLY A 90 1.66 -9.83 -2.20
N GLU A 91 2.13 -10.42 -1.12
CA GLU A 91 3.26 -9.92 -0.33
C GLU A 91 4.54 -10.72 -0.54
N ARG A 92 4.43 -11.88 -1.13
CA ARG A 92 5.60 -12.59 -1.66
C ARG A 92 6.11 -11.86 -2.87
N ILE A 93 7.35 -11.46 -2.79
CA ILE A 93 8.08 -10.91 -3.90
C ILE A 93 8.97 -12.02 -4.41
N ALA A 94 9.34 -11.98 -5.69
CA ALA A 94 10.24 -12.95 -6.30
C ALA A 94 11.37 -13.37 -5.34
N ASP A 95 11.88 -14.56 -5.48
CA ASP A 95 13.00 -15.10 -4.72
C ASP A 95 12.77 -15.29 -3.21
N LYS A 96 11.52 -15.63 -2.84
CA LYS A 96 11.14 -15.88 -1.45
C LYS A 96 11.37 -14.69 -0.51
N SER A 97 11.33 -13.48 -1.03
CA SER A 97 11.35 -12.25 -0.24
C SER A 97 9.99 -11.96 0.36
N ILE A 98 9.99 -11.35 1.52
CA ILE A 98 8.78 -10.97 2.27
C ILE A 98 8.75 -9.47 2.42
N THR A 99 7.57 -8.87 2.22
CA THR A 99 7.33 -7.49 2.59
C THR A 99 7.09 -7.37 4.08
N GLN A 100 7.84 -6.51 4.73
CA GLN A 100 7.70 -6.26 6.17
C GLN A 100 6.39 -5.54 6.50
N ARG A 101 5.96 -4.62 5.66
CA ARG A 101 4.81 -3.78 5.88
C ARG A 101 4.16 -3.42 4.56
N THR A 102 2.84 -3.48 4.53
CA THR A 102 2.05 -2.94 3.43
C THR A 102 1.31 -1.69 3.85
N ASN A 103 1.13 -0.80 2.92
CA ASN A 103 0.23 0.33 3.04
C ASN A 103 -0.65 0.40 1.80
N MET A 104 -1.90 0.80 2.00
CA MET A 104 -2.91 0.84 0.96
C MET A 104 -3.84 2.02 1.20
N PHE A 105 -4.22 2.69 0.14
CA PHE A 105 -5.21 3.74 0.23
C PHE A 105 -5.87 4.06 -1.12
N HIS A 106 -7.06 4.60 -1.02
CA HIS A 106 -7.80 5.20 -2.12
C HIS A 106 -8.45 6.49 -1.63
N LYS A 107 -8.21 7.59 -2.33
CA LYS A 107 -8.75 8.91 -2.02
C LYS A 107 -9.38 9.52 -3.28
N PRO A 108 -10.62 9.13 -3.61
CA PRO A 108 -11.33 9.71 -4.74
C PRO A 108 -11.70 11.16 -4.47
N ILE A 109 -11.71 11.95 -5.52
CA ILE A 109 -12.23 13.31 -5.55
C ILE A 109 -13.26 13.38 -6.67
N MET A 110 -14.42 13.95 -6.36
CA MET A 110 -15.44 14.31 -7.32
C MET A 110 -15.71 15.80 -7.19
N GLN A 111 -15.79 16.49 -8.30
CA GLN A 111 -16.03 17.94 -8.35
C GLN A 111 -17.08 18.25 -9.42
N LEU A 112 -17.99 19.14 -9.08
CA LEU A 112 -18.93 19.73 -9.99
C LEU A 112 -18.70 21.23 -10.03
N ASN A 113 -18.36 21.74 -11.18
CA ASN A 113 -18.25 23.17 -11.47
C ASN A 113 -19.47 23.59 -12.26
N HIS A 114 -20.02 24.75 -11.92
CA HIS A 114 -21.13 25.37 -12.65
C HIS A 114 -20.77 26.82 -12.93
N SER A 115 -20.97 27.23 -14.17
CA SER A 115 -20.83 28.62 -14.63
C SER A 115 -22.17 29.06 -15.22
N LEU A 116 -22.66 30.21 -14.78
CA LEU A 116 -23.88 30.81 -15.27
C LEU A 116 -23.66 32.32 -15.51
N LYS A 117 -23.83 32.74 -16.75
CA LYS A 117 -23.85 34.17 -17.11
C LYS A 117 -25.21 34.74 -16.71
N LEU A 118 -25.22 35.63 -15.75
CA LEU A 118 -26.42 36.28 -15.23
C LEU A 118 -26.76 37.57 -15.99
N ALA A 119 -25.69 38.26 -16.49
CA ALA A 119 -25.76 39.47 -17.32
C ALA A 119 -24.47 39.61 -18.08
N ASP A 120 -24.36 40.56 -19.01
CA ASP A 120 -23.15 40.77 -19.81
C ASP A 120 -21.90 41.04 -18.97
N ASN A 121 -22.07 41.61 -17.81
CA ASN A 121 -20.99 41.93 -16.88
C ASN A 121 -20.98 41.06 -15.61
N MET A 122 -21.82 40.01 -15.54
CA MET A 122 -21.94 39.24 -14.32
C MET A 122 -22.03 37.74 -14.62
N THR A 123 -21.11 36.97 -14.04
CA THR A 123 -21.09 35.51 -14.12
C THR A 123 -21.02 34.92 -12.71
N LEU A 124 -21.91 33.98 -12.43
CA LEU A 124 -21.89 33.17 -11.23
C LEU A 124 -21.08 31.90 -11.48
N LEU A 125 -20.06 31.67 -10.63
CA LEU A 125 -19.29 30.45 -10.60
C LEU A 125 -19.58 29.71 -9.31
N THR A 126 -19.94 28.45 -9.41
CA THR A 126 -20.21 27.59 -8.26
C THR A 126 -19.34 26.33 -8.38
N ALA A 127 -18.69 25.95 -7.30
CA ALA A 127 -17.95 24.69 -7.23
C ALA A 127 -18.43 23.89 -6.01
N ALA A 128 -18.78 22.65 -6.24
CA ALA A 128 -19.05 21.68 -5.20
C ALA A 128 -18.07 20.51 -5.36
N TYR A 129 -17.50 20.02 -4.25
CA TYR A 129 -16.63 18.87 -4.31
C TYR A 129 -16.91 17.90 -3.16
N TYR A 130 -16.63 16.64 -3.44
CA TYR A 130 -16.61 15.56 -2.46
C TYR A 130 -15.25 14.87 -2.51
N SER A 131 -14.63 14.66 -1.35
CA SER A 131 -13.42 13.86 -1.23
C SER A 131 -13.64 12.82 -0.15
N GLY A 132 -13.50 11.58 -0.52
CA GLY A 132 -13.49 10.44 0.40
C GLY A 132 -12.08 9.92 0.62
N GLY A 133 -11.93 9.02 1.59
CA GLY A 133 -10.67 8.33 1.81
C GLY A 133 -10.89 7.02 2.53
N GLU A 134 -10.31 5.97 1.98
CA GLU A 134 -10.26 4.66 2.59
C GLU A 134 -8.82 4.15 2.51
N GLY A 135 -8.35 3.53 3.58
CA GLY A 135 -7.00 3.01 3.59
C GLY A 135 -6.68 2.24 4.85
N GLY A 136 -5.55 1.56 4.79
CA GLY A 136 -5.06 0.75 5.89
C GLY A 136 -3.63 0.31 5.65
N GLY A 137 -3.14 -0.48 6.58
CA GLY A 137 -1.81 -1.04 6.43
C GLY A 137 -1.45 -2.00 7.54
N THR A 138 -0.43 -2.79 7.28
CA THR A 138 0.17 -3.68 8.27
C THR A 138 1.40 -3.03 8.87
N ARG A 139 1.82 -3.52 10.01
CA ARG A 139 3.09 -3.14 10.61
C ARG A 139 3.74 -4.34 11.27
N TYR A 140 5.04 -4.37 11.23
CA TYR A 140 5.82 -5.32 11.98
C TYR A 140 5.64 -5.11 13.49
N ARG A 141 5.45 -6.19 14.20
CA ARG A 141 5.44 -6.21 15.68
C ARG A 141 6.52 -7.16 16.19
N GLY A 142 7.18 -6.79 17.26
CA GLY A 142 8.24 -7.57 17.85
C GLY A 142 9.64 -7.05 17.53
N SER A 143 10.63 -7.80 17.96
CA SER A 143 12.03 -7.45 17.75
C SER A 143 12.49 -7.89 16.37
N ARG A 144 13.11 -6.97 15.62
CA ARG A 144 13.75 -7.32 14.36
C ARG A 144 14.84 -8.34 14.59
N LYS A 145 14.90 -9.35 13.75
CA LYS A 145 15.93 -10.39 13.78
C LYS A 145 16.86 -10.21 12.60
N TYR A 146 18.12 -10.39 12.84
CA TYR A 146 19.16 -10.27 11.83
C TYR A 146 20.02 -11.51 11.83
N THR A 147 20.45 -11.92 10.66
CA THR A 147 21.50 -12.91 10.47
C THR A 147 22.86 -12.37 10.93
N ALA A 148 23.84 -13.23 11.08
CA ALA A 148 25.19 -12.82 11.48
C ALA A 148 25.86 -11.84 10.50
N ASP A 149 25.44 -11.87 9.22
CA ASP A 149 25.89 -10.95 8.19
C ASP A 149 25.00 -9.70 8.02
N GLY A 150 24.04 -9.49 8.94
CA GLY A 150 23.25 -8.27 9.02
C GLY A 150 22.04 -8.22 8.08
N ARG A 151 21.60 -9.34 7.51
CA ARG A 151 20.36 -9.43 6.72
C ARG A 151 19.15 -9.54 7.62
N ALA A 152 17.99 -9.15 7.13
CA ALA A 152 16.72 -9.43 7.80
C ALA A 152 16.48 -10.94 7.86
N ASP A 153 16.42 -11.51 9.06
CA ASP A 153 16.24 -12.95 9.28
C ASP A 153 14.75 -13.29 9.47
N TRP A 154 14.09 -13.55 8.36
CA TRP A 154 12.68 -13.93 8.39
C TRP A 154 12.44 -15.32 8.97
N ASP A 155 13.35 -16.25 8.83
CA ASP A 155 13.21 -17.58 9.45
C ASP A 155 13.20 -17.48 10.97
N ALA A 156 14.09 -16.68 11.55
CA ALA A 156 14.10 -16.43 13.00
C ALA A 156 12.85 -15.67 13.46
N VAL A 157 12.32 -14.76 12.65
CA VAL A 157 11.06 -14.07 12.95
C VAL A 157 9.88 -15.04 12.98
N ILE A 158 9.75 -15.87 11.95
CA ILE A 158 8.66 -16.86 11.84
C ILE A 158 8.76 -17.86 12.98
N GLN A 159 9.94 -18.36 13.27
CA GLN A 159 10.16 -19.28 14.39
C GLN A 159 9.78 -18.66 15.72
N ALA A 160 10.19 -17.42 16.00
CA ALA A 160 9.82 -16.72 17.21
C ALA A 160 8.31 -16.57 17.37
N ASN A 161 7.61 -16.29 16.27
CA ASN A 161 6.15 -16.15 16.27
C ASN A 161 5.43 -17.47 16.46
N THR A 162 6.01 -18.58 16.01
CA THR A 162 5.38 -19.91 16.11
C THR A 162 5.68 -20.61 17.45
N THR A 163 6.79 -20.31 18.10
CA THR A 163 7.20 -20.95 19.38
C THR A 163 6.74 -20.18 20.61
N ALA A 164 6.56 -18.88 20.53
CA ALA A 164 6.22 -18.04 21.68
C ALA A 164 4.74 -18.07 22.09
N GLY A 165 3.92 -18.92 21.47
CA GLY A 165 2.47 -18.82 21.60
C GLY A 165 1.98 -17.50 21.06
N MET A 166 1.21 -17.51 19.98
CA MET A 166 0.72 -16.28 19.38
C MET A 166 -0.03 -15.44 20.41
N SER A 167 0.41 -14.21 20.62
CA SER A 167 -0.41 -13.26 21.35
C SER A 167 -1.79 -13.16 20.67
N SER A 168 -2.82 -12.77 21.41
CA SER A 168 -4.19 -12.61 20.89
C SER A 168 -4.23 -11.73 19.62
N ALA A 169 -3.29 -10.79 19.49
CA ALA A 169 -3.13 -9.97 18.30
C ALA A 169 -2.51 -10.73 17.11
N GLY A 170 -1.62 -11.68 17.36
CA GLY A 170 -1.08 -12.57 16.35
C GLY A 170 -2.12 -13.56 15.82
N GLN A 171 -2.98 -14.06 16.70
CA GLN A 171 -4.10 -14.91 16.30
C GLN A 171 -5.13 -14.17 15.43
N ALA A 172 -5.42 -12.91 15.75
CA ALA A 172 -6.33 -12.09 14.97
C ALA A 172 -5.77 -11.72 13.58
N LEU A 173 -4.46 -11.76 13.42
CA LEU A 173 -3.77 -11.49 12.15
C LEU A 173 -3.42 -12.78 11.40
N GLY A 174 -3.75 -13.95 11.97
CA GLY A 174 -3.49 -15.24 11.36
C GLY A 174 -2.01 -15.55 11.14
N LEU A 175 -1.14 -15.00 11.94
CA LEU A 175 0.31 -15.25 11.94
C LEU A 175 0.68 -16.37 12.90
#